data_c5dac4d2456a119f2796461aa3adfe14
#
_entry.id   c5dac4d2456a119f2796461aa3adfe14
#
_cell.length_a   1.000
_cell.length_b   1.000
_cell.length_c   1.000
_cell.angle_alpha   90.00
_cell.angle_beta   90.00
_cell.angle_gamma   90.00
#
_symmetry.space_group_name_H-M   'P 1'
#
loop_
_entity.id
_entity.type
_entity.pdbx_description
1 polymer ?
#
loop_
_entity_poly.entity_id
_entity_poly.type
_entity_poly.pdbx_seq_one_letter_code
_entity_poly.pdbx_strand_id
1 'polypeptide(L)'
;MKKENFLKQFPKEQEYLASKLYNYYEIAQDYEIISFTEKFYTPNFWKKLGKKFGGVNIICDGVFKDSDRRQIAFVPDGFVDGNNNFGFENNESDLENFGINRNELQFPNKLLKISIDSRFREYLHKDFLGSLMGLNVRRELMGDLILENDKKKWICGYIPVSEKISDYIVSELKQIGKAVCEIEIVDVKNKNDLPKYRYDDKLIIVPSKRLDSIVSTITNLSRTKVIHPIEKGKVFVDYVEEKDKSKLLEIGSLITIRGFGKYKLFLDKGETRKGKERILVKKYI
;
A
#
# COMPACT_ATOMS: atom_id res chain seq x y z
N MET A 1 -22.46 -5.48 17.41
CA MET A 1 -22.54 -6.34 16.19
C MET A 1 -21.69 -7.57 16.41
N LYS A 2 -22.11 -8.77 15.97
CA LYS A 2 -21.37 -10.00 16.29
C LYS A 2 -20.07 -10.09 15.47
N LYS A 3 -18.98 -10.51 16.12
CA LYS A 3 -17.65 -10.77 15.54
C LYS A 3 -17.72 -11.58 14.24
N GLU A 4 -18.62 -12.56 14.18
CA GLU A 4 -18.87 -13.38 12.98
C GLU A 4 -19.18 -12.57 11.72
N ASN A 5 -19.97 -11.46 11.85
CA ASN A 5 -20.32 -10.62 10.70
C ASN A 5 -19.12 -9.81 10.20
N PHE A 6 -18.23 -9.42 11.11
CA PHE A 6 -16.97 -8.77 10.73
C PHE A 6 -16.05 -9.76 10.00
N LEU A 7 -15.89 -10.96 10.54
CA LEU A 7 -15.00 -11.99 9.97
C LEU A 7 -15.47 -12.49 8.60
N LYS A 8 -16.79 -12.52 8.33
CA LYS A 8 -17.33 -12.91 7.02
C LYS A 8 -16.86 -12.03 5.84
N GLN A 9 -16.32 -10.84 6.10
CA GLN A 9 -15.76 -9.97 5.06
C GLN A 9 -14.41 -10.50 4.53
N PHE A 10 -13.79 -11.45 5.23
CA PHE A 10 -12.47 -11.96 4.92
C PHE A 10 -12.50 -13.45 4.55
N PRO A 11 -11.63 -13.91 3.64
CA PRO A 11 -11.45 -15.34 3.41
C PRO A 11 -10.87 -16.02 4.66
N LYS A 12 -11.13 -17.33 4.78
CA LYS A 12 -10.72 -18.14 5.95
C LYS A 12 -9.24 -18.02 6.28
N GLU A 13 -8.38 -17.93 5.28
CA GLU A 13 -6.93 -17.80 5.45
C GLU A 13 -6.52 -16.48 6.13
N GLN A 14 -7.40 -15.48 6.11
CA GLN A 14 -7.19 -14.17 6.74
C GLN A 14 -7.94 -14.01 8.06
N GLU A 15 -8.71 -14.98 8.49
CA GLU A 15 -9.59 -14.91 9.67
C GLU A 15 -8.82 -14.58 10.96
N TYR A 16 -7.61 -15.12 11.13
CA TYR A 16 -6.76 -14.81 12.27
C TYR A 16 -6.35 -13.33 12.33
N LEU A 17 -5.97 -12.76 11.18
CA LEU A 17 -5.62 -11.33 11.10
C LEU A 17 -6.86 -10.45 11.28
N ALA A 18 -7.98 -10.84 10.68
CA ALA A 18 -9.26 -10.16 10.82
C ALA A 18 -9.75 -10.19 12.29
N SER A 19 -9.57 -11.31 12.99
CA SER A 19 -9.91 -11.43 14.42
C SER A 19 -9.08 -10.46 15.29
N LYS A 20 -7.79 -10.28 14.98
CA LYS A 20 -6.97 -9.28 15.68
C LYS A 20 -7.41 -7.84 15.36
N LEU A 21 -7.82 -7.60 14.13
CA LEU A 21 -8.33 -6.29 13.73
C LEU A 21 -9.67 -5.98 14.42
N TYR A 22 -10.51 -7.00 14.63
CA TYR A 22 -11.77 -6.87 15.33
C TYR A 22 -11.57 -6.38 16.78
N ASN A 23 -10.48 -6.71 17.45
CA ASN A 23 -10.20 -6.20 18.80
C ASN A 23 -10.03 -4.67 18.82
N TYR A 24 -9.42 -4.08 17.76
CA TYR A 24 -9.34 -2.62 17.66
C TYR A 24 -10.72 -1.99 17.42
N TYR A 25 -11.58 -2.66 16.66
CA TYR A 25 -12.98 -2.26 16.50
C TYR A 25 -13.73 -2.31 17.85
N GLU A 26 -13.61 -3.40 18.61
CA GLU A 26 -14.23 -3.54 19.95
C GLU A 26 -13.76 -2.41 20.88
N ILE A 27 -12.47 -2.13 20.93
CA ILE A 27 -11.93 -1.04 21.75
C ILE A 27 -12.57 0.29 21.35
N ALA A 28 -12.66 0.58 20.06
CA ALA A 28 -13.27 1.82 19.59
C ALA A 28 -14.76 1.91 19.93
N GLN A 29 -15.49 0.81 19.79
CA GLN A 29 -16.92 0.76 20.03
C GLN A 29 -17.27 0.80 21.53
N ASP A 30 -16.58 0.02 22.35
CA ASP A 30 -16.96 -0.20 23.74
C ASP A 30 -16.47 0.91 24.68
N TYR A 31 -15.33 1.55 24.32
CA TYR A 31 -14.75 2.63 25.12
C TYR A 31 -14.95 4.03 24.51
N GLU A 32 -15.59 4.10 23.33
CA GLU A 32 -15.80 5.37 22.60
C GLU A 32 -14.50 6.18 22.40
N ILE A 33 -13.39 5.49 22.06
CA ILE A 33 -12.09 6.09 21.78
C ILE A 33 -11.60 5.73 20.37
N ILE A 34 -10.76 6.58 19.79
CA ILE A 34 -10.12 6.24 18.50
C ILE A 34 -9.05 5.17 18.76
N SER A 35 -9.13 4.07 18.00
CA SER A 35 -8.22 2.94 18.09
C SER A 35 -7.42 2.78 16.81
N PHE A 36 -6.09 2.62 16.90
CA PHE A 36 -5.19 2.55 15.76
C PHE A 36 -4.47 1.21 15.70
N THR A 37 -4.26 0.70 14.48
CA THR A 37 -3.37 -0.44 14.27
C THR A 37 -1.91 0.02 14.23
N GLU A 38 -1.01 -0.81 14.78
CA GLU A 38 0.43 -0.59 14.71
C GLU A 38 1.04 -1.05 13.38
N LYS A 39 0.39 -2.03 12.75
CA LYS A 39 0.84 -2.67 11.52
C LYS A 39 0.28 -1.95 10.30
N PHE A 40 1.06 -2.01 9.22
CA PHE A 40 0.64 -1.60 7.89
C PHE A 40 0.07 -2.80 7.15
N TYR A 41 -1.18 -2.73 6.77
CA TYR A 41 -1.90 -3.76 6.01
C TYR A 41 -1.78 -3.51 4.50
N THR A 42 -1.77 -4.58 3.74
CA THR A 42 -1.71 -4.54 2.27
C THR A 42 -3.11 -4.45 1.65
N PRO A 43 -3.24 -4.05 0.36
CA PRO A 43 -4.54 -3.82 -0.28
C PRO A 43 -5.48 -5.02 -0.26
N ASN A 44 -4.97 -6.24 -0.36
CA ASN A 44 -5.78 -7.44 -0.26
C ASN A 44 -6.51 -7.57 1.08
N PHE A 45 -6.11 -6.78 2.07
CA PHE A 45 -6.71 -6.77 3.39
C PHE A 45 -7.58 -5.52 3.61
N TRP A 46 -6.98 -4.32 3.54
CA TRP A 46 -7.71 -3.09 3.87
C TRP A 46 -8.80 -2.72 2.84
N LYS A 47 -8.70 -3.11 1.57
CA LYS A 47 -9.77 -2.91 0.58
C LYS A 47 -11.06 -3.69 0.89
N LYS A 48 -10.98 -4.75 1.70
CA LYS A 48 -12.14 -5.53 2.13
C LYS A 48 -12.89 -4.91 3.30
N LEU A 49 -12.24 -3.99 4.00
CA LEU A 49 -12.88 -3.21 5.04
C LEU A 49 -13.77 -2.17 4.39
N GLY A 50 -15.05 -2.18 4.74
CA GLY A 50 -15.95 -1.06 4.43
C GLY A 50 -15.47 0.23 5.09
N LYS A 51 -16.01 1.35 4.69
CA LYS A 51 -15.73 2.66 5.33
C LYS A 51 -16.29 2.76 6.74
N LYS A 52 -17.32 2.00 7.04
CA LYS A 52 -18.02 2.01 8.33
C LYS A 52 -18.49 0.62 8.71
N PHE A 53 -18.42 0.30 9.99
CA PHE A 53 -18.95 -0.92 10.55
C PHE A 53 -19.55 -0.62 11.94
N GLY A 54 -20.86 -0.85 12.12
CA GLY A 54 -21.54 -0.79 13.40
C GLY A 54 -21.32 0.50 14.22
N GLY A 55 -21.44 1.69 13.62
CA GLY A 55 -21.23 2.96 14.36
C GLY A 55 -19.76 3.36 14.53
N VAL A 56 -18.83 2.63 13.87
CA VAL A 56 -17.41 2.95 13.87
C VAL A 56 -16.95 3.16 12.44
N ASN A 57 -16.36 4.32 12.16
CA ASN A 57 -15.78 4.65 10.86
C ASN A 57 -14.39 4.04 10.75
N ILE A 58 -14.01 3.59 9.54
CA ILE A 58 -12.73 2.92 9.27
C ILE A 58 -11.94 3.79 8.32
N ILE A 59 -10.79 4.29 8.79
CA ILE A 59 -9.91 5.18 8.04
C ILE A 59 -8.57 4.50 7.84
N CYS A 60 -8.09 4.47 6.59
CA CYS A 60 -6.83 3.83 6.24
C CYS A 60 -5.83 4.86 5.71
N ASP A 61 -4.68 5.02 6.37
CA ASP A 61 -3.63 5.94 5.94
C ASP A 61 -2.25 5.27 5.87
N GLY A 62 -1.47 5.63 4.85
CA GLY A 62 -0.12 5.08 4.62
C GLY A 62 0.96 6.16 4.52
N VAL A 63 0.65 7.40 4.95
CA VAL A 63 1.49 8.60 4.91
C VAL A 63 1.62 9.20 3.50
N PHE A 64 2.06 8.44 2.50
CA PHE A 64 2.13 8.96 1.13
C PHE A 64 0.78 8.88 0.43
N LYS A 65 0.57 9.81 -0.51
CA LYS A 65 -0.56 9.70 -1.44
C LYS A 65 -0.42 8.39 -2.23
N ASP A 66 -1.52 7.68 -2.39
CA ASP A 66 -1.56 6.37 -3.09
C ASP A 66 -0.76 5.23 -2.41
N SER A 67 -0.44 5.34 -1.11
CA SER A 67 0.20 4.25 -0.37
C SER A 67 -0.58 2.94 -0.50
N ASP A 68 0.16 1.86 -0.79
CA ASP A 68 -0.42 0.52 -0.81
C ASP A 68 -0.50 -0.07 0.60
N ARG A 69 0.52 0.19 1.43
CA ARG A 69 0.55 -0.26 2.82
C ARG A 69 -0.01 0.83 3.73
N ARG A 70 -1.05 0.48 4.50
CA ARG A 70 -1.78 1.45 5.32
C ARG A 70 -1.99 0.93 6.73
N GLN A 71 -1.87 1.81 7.71
CA GLN A 71 -2.43 1.59 9.04
C GLN A 71 -3.93 1.89 9.01
N ILE A 72 -4.66 1.37 10.00
CA ILE A 72 -6.11 1.47 10.07
C ILE A 72 -6.47 2.14 11.40
N ALA A 73 -7.33 3.15 11.34
CA ALA A 73 -7.98 3.78 12.47
C ALA A 73 -9.45 3.37 12.52
N PHE A 74 -9.93 3.05 13.70
CA PHE A 74 -11.33 2.82 14.03
C PHE A 74 -11.81 4.02 14.84
N VAL A 75 -12.74 4.79 14.27
CA VAL A 75 -13.17 6.10 14.78
C VAL A 75 -14.67 6.03 15.10
N PRO A 76 -15.08 6.10 16.38
CA PRO A 76 -16.48 6.14 16.75
C PRO A 76 -17.23 7.31 16.10
N ASP A 77 -18.54 7.17 15.87
CA ASP A 77 -19.35 8.20 15.24
C ASP A 77 -19.34 9.55 15.98
N GLY A 78 -19.16 9.53 17.29
CA GLY A 78 -19.06 10.76 18.09
C GLY A 78 -17.87 11.67 17.78
N PHE A 79 -16.89 11.18 17.03
CA PHE A 79 -15.72 11.95 16.59
C PHE A 79 -15.84 12.48 15.16
N VAL A 80 -16.98 12.23 14.48
CA VAL A 80 -17.19 12.60 13.08
C VAL A 80 -18.38 13.54 13.00
N ASP A 81 -18.19 14.74 12.44
CA ASP A 81 -19.27 15.70 12.24
C ASP A 81 -20.34 15.17 11.29
N GLY A 82 -21.61 15.15 11.76
CA GLY A 82 -22.73 14.36 11.20
C GLY A 82 -23.30 14.77 9.83
N ASN A 83 -22.61 15.60 9.03
CA ASN A 83 -23.22 16.18 7.82
C ASN A 83 -22.61 15.71 6.47
N ASN A 84 -21.75 14.70 6.43
CA ASN A 84 -21.09 14.31 5.19
C ASN A 84 -21.53 12.95 4.63
N ASN A 85 -22.30 13.00 3.53
CA ASN A 85 -22.60 11.86 2.66
C ASN A 85 -21.35 11.47 1.84
N PHE A 86 -20.95 10.21 1.91
CA PHE A 86 -19.69 9.72 1.40
C PHE A 86 -19.76 9.17 -0.03
N GLY A 87 -18.98 9.73 -0.95
CA GLY A 87 -18.62 9.14 -2.24
C GLY A 87 -17.33 8.31 -2.14
N PHE A 88 -17.27 7.22 -2.91
CA PHE A 88 -16.12 6.31 -2.96
C PHE A 88 -15.06 6.81 -3.95
N GLU A 89 -14.11 7.61 -3.52
CA GLU A 89 -12.84 7.76 -4.24
C GLU A 89 -11.68 7.82 -3.25
N ASN A 90 -10.60 7.05 -3.52
CA ASN A 90 -9.40 6.93 -2.69
C ASN A 90 -8.51 8.19 -2.77
N ASN A 91 -9.04 9.37 -2.51
CA ASN A 91 -8.35 10.65 -2.63
C ASN A 91 -8.10 11.28 -1.26
N GLU A 92 -7.15 12.21 -1.18
CA GLU A 92 -6.81 13.01 0.00
C GLU A 92 -8.02 13.73 0.63
N SER A 93 -9.10 13.92 -0.14
CA SER A 93 -10.38 14.45 0.29
C SER A 93 -11.14 13.60 1.31
N ASP A 94 -10.79 12.31 1.49
CA ASP A 94 -11.57 11.44 2.36
C ASP A 94 -11.51 11.86 3.84
N LEU A 95 -10.38 12.37 4.32
CA LEU A 95 -10.26 12.86 5.71
C LEU A 95 -10.91 14.25 5.90
N GLU A 96 -10.80 15.11 4.90
CA GLU A 96 -11.46 16.42 4.92
C GLU A 96 -12.98 16.27 4.84
N ASN A 97 -13.47 15.26 4.12
CA ASN A 97 -14.88 14.91 4.03
C ASN A 97 -15.46 14.36 5.34
N PHE A 98 -14.62 13.88 6.28
CA PHE A 98 -15.07 13.41 7.60
C PHE A 98 -15.21 14.56 8.62
N GLY A 99 -14.87 15.81 8.29
CA GLY A 99 -14.83 16.90 9.27
C GLY A 99 -13.79 16.67 10.39
N ILE A 100 -13.04 15.59 10.33
CA ILE A 100 -11.97 15.27 11.27
C ILE A 100 -10.76 16.08 10.84
N ASN A 101 -10.33 16.99 11.69
CA ASN A 101 -9.07 17.66 11.48
C ASN A 101 -7.95 16.62 11.51
N ARG A 102 -7.18 16.51 10.42
CA ARG A 102 -6.08 15.56 10.28
C ARG A 102 -5.06 15.62 11.40
N ASN A 103 -4.93 16.77 12.04
CA ASN A 103 -4.07 16.96 13.21
C ASN A 103 -4.57 16.19 14.45
N GLU A 104 -5.84 15.76 14.46
CA GLU A 104 -6.43 14.97 15.54
C GLU A 104 -6.26 13.47 15.32
N LEU A 105 -6.07 13.02 14.07
CA LEU A 105 -5.84 11.63 13.71
C LEU A 105 -4.34 11.34 13.56
N GLN A 106 -3.66 11.25 14.69
CA GLN A 106 -2.23 10.90 14.74
C GLN A 106 -2.07 9.37 14.68
N PHE A 107 -1.82 8.84 13.49
CA PHE A 107 -1.44 7.45 13.35
C PHE A 107 -0.10 7.15 14.03
N PRO A 108 0.05 5.99 14.72
CA PRO A 108 1.26 5.65 15.47
C PRO A 108 2.40 5.23 14.53
N ASN A 109 2.89 6.19 13.75
CA ASN A 109 4.03 6.01 12.85
C ASN A 109 4.93 7.23 12.83
N LYS A 110 6.18 7.00 12.41
CA LYS A 110 7.17 8.03 12.11
C LYS A 110 7.64 7.86 10.67
N LEU A 111 7.86 8.96 9.97
CA LEU A 111 8.47 8.94 8.65
C LEU A 111 9.99 9.04 8.80
N LEU A 112 10.70 8.00 8.37
CA LEU A 112 12.15 8.01 8.33
C LEU A 112 12.62 8.43 6.93
N LYS A 113 13.60 9.33 6.87
CA LYS A 113 14.39 9.63 5.68
C LYS A 113 15.78 9.06 5.88
N ILE A 114 16.18 8.16 5.00
CA ILE A 114 17.46 7.45 5.00
C ILE A 114 18.26 7.94 3.82
N SER A 115 19.35 8.66 4.06
CA SER A 115 20.18 9.28 3.05
C SER A 115 21.51 8.53 2.89
N ILE A 116 21.91 8.24 1.65
CA ILE A 116 23.19 7.60 1.30
C ILE A 116 23.86 8.31 0.14
N ASP A 117 25.21 8.27 0.15
CA ASP A 117 26.02 8.71 -0.98
C ASP A 117 25.95 7.71 -2.13
N SER A 118 25.47 8.12 -3.29
CA SER A 118 25.26 7.26 -4.47
C SER A 118 26.30 7.43 -5.57
N ARG A 119 27.38 8.21 -5.34
CA ARG A 119 28.39 8.51 -6.38
C ARG A 119 29.12 7.29 -6.92
N PHE A 120 29.23 6.23 -6.12
CA PHE A 120 30.05 5.07 -6.47
C PHE A 120 29.23 3.86 -6.93
N ARG A 121 27.93 3.84 -6.71
CA ARG A 121 27.05 2.75 -7.04
C ARG A 121 25.61 3.22 -7.13
N GLU A 122 24.84 2.63 -8.03
CA GLU A 122 23.39 2.73 -8.03
C GLU A 122 22.79 1.88 -6.91
N TYR A 123 21.92 2.48 -6.09
CA TYR A 123 21.18 1.82 -5.04
C TYR A 123 19.70 1.78 -5.41
N LEU A 124 19.11 0.62 -5.24
CA LEU A 124 17.73 0.34 -5.61
C LEU A 124 16.86 0.12 -4.36
N HIS A 125 15.58 0.15 -4.55
CA HIS A 125 14.57 -0.14 -3.53
C HIS A 125 14.86 -1.42 -2.72
N LYS A 126 15.36 -2.48 -3.38
CA LYS A 126 15.74 -3.75 -2.73
C LYS A 126 16.92 -3.61 -1.75
N ASP A 127 17.84 -2.69 -1.99
CA ASP A 127 19.01 -2.49 -1.12
C ASP A 127 18.57 -1.88 0.21
N PHE A 128 17.69 -0.88 0.17
CA PHE A 128 17.09 -0.26 1.37
C PHE A 128 16.25 -1.27 2.15
N LEU A 129 15.29 -1.93 1.49
CA LEU A 129 14.45 -2.93 2.15
C LEU A 129 15.27 -4.10 2.70
N GLY A 130 16.29 -4.56 1.98
CA GLY A 130 17.18 -5.64 2.42
C GLY A 130 17.92 -5.28 3.69
N SER A 131 18.47 -4.06 3.78
CA SER A 131 19.17 -3.57 4.98
C SER A 131 18.21 -3.43 6.18
N LEU A 132 17.01 -2.87 5.97
CA LEU A 132 15.98 -2.77 7.00
C LEU A 132 15.53 -4.16 7.49
N MET A 133 15.29 -5.10 6.60
CA MET A 133 14.91 -6.48 6.95
C MET A 133 16.05 -7.23 7.66
N GLY A 134 17.29 -6.87 7.37
CA GLY A 134 18.50 -7.39 8.05
C GLY A 134 18.55 -7.07 9.55
N LEU A 135 17.80 -6.07 10.01
CA LEU A 135 17.61 -5.76 11.43
C LEU A 135 16.60 -6.68 12.15
N ASN A 136 16.12 -7.74 11.49
CA ASN A 136 15.05 -8.61 12.00
C ASN A 136 13.71 -7.91 12.29
N VAL A 137 13.50 -6.75 11.70
CA VAL A 137 12.23 -6.02 11.82
C VAL A 137 11.19 -6.63 10.87
N ARG A 138 9.98 -6.86 11.38
CA ARG A 138 8.90 -7.43 10.56
C ARG A 138 8.40 -6.43 9.53
N ARG A 139 8.26 -6.88 8.27
CA ARG A 139 7.84 -6.04 7.13
C ARG A 139 6.49 -5.34 7.35
N GLU A 140 5.62 -5.94 8.16
CA GLU A 140 4.30 -5.40 8.48
C GLU A 140 4.34 -4.16 9.39
N LEU A 141 5.48 -3.87 10.02
CA LEU A 141 5.68 -2.66 10.82
C LEU A 141 6.21 -1.48 9.99
N MET A 142 6.36 -1.66 8.68
CA MET A 142 6.84 -0.65 7.76
C MET A 142 5.81 -0.40 6.64
N GLY A 143 5.63 0.87 6.28
CA GLY A 143 4.84 1.29 5.14
C GLY A 143 5.54 1.09 3.82
N ASP A 144 5.18 1.88 2.82
CA ASP A 144 5.85 1.87 1.52
C ASP A 144 7.15 2.67 1.59
N LEU A 145 8.13 2.22 0.82
CA LEU A 145 9.38 2.94 0.63
C LEU A 145 9.30 3.71 -0.69
N ILE A 146 9.62 5.00 -0.67
CA ILE A 146 9.81 5.81 -1.87
C ILE A 146 11.25 6.26 -1.93
N LEU A 147 11.89 6.13 -3.10
CA LEU A 147 13.24 6.62 -3.33
C LEU A 147 13.21 7.93 -4.13
N GLU A 148 13.93 8.91 -3.63
CA GLU A 148 14.25 10.13 -4.35
C GLU A 148 15.75 10.21 -4.62
N ASN A 149 16.09 10.53 -5.85
CA ASN A 149 17.47 10.74 -6.25
C ASN A 149 17.71 12.25 -6.40
N ASP A 150 18.50 12.81 -5.51
CA ASP A 150 19.10 14.12 -5.75
C ASP A 150 20.17 13.94 -6.82
N LYS A 151 19.87 14.41 -8.03
CA LYS A 151 20.66 14.24 -9.28
C LYS A 151 22.17 14.50 -9.15
N LYS A 152 22.64 14.94 -7.99
CA LYS A 152 24.03 15.31 -7.75
C LYS A 152 24.84 14.27 -6.97
N LYS A 153 24.29 13.69 -5.90
CA LYS A 153 25.13 12.90 -4.98
C LYS A 153 24.36 11.91 -4.12
N TRP A 154 23.14 12.23 -3.71
CA TRP A 154 22.41 11.51 -2.68
C TRP A 154 21.22 10.74 -3.21
N ILE A 155 20.99 9.54 -2.68
CA ILE A 155 19.71 8.84 -2.74
C ILE A 155 19.09 8.89 -1.36
N CYS A 156 17.84 9.34 -1.29
CA CYS A 156 17.05 9.39 -0.08
C CYS A 156 15.92 8.38 -0.16
N GLY A 157 15.85 7.45 0.79
CA GLY A 157 14.73 6.54 0.97
C GLY A 157 13.80 7.07 2.05
N TYR A 158 12.53 7.29 1.73
CA TYR A 158 11.51 7.70 2.68
C TYR A 158 10.61 6.51 3.00
N ILE A 159 10.50 6.16 4.28
CA ILE A 159 9.71 5.01 4.72
C ILE A 159 8.96 5.31 6.02
N PRO A 160 7.63 5.22 6.04
CA PRO A 160 6.87 5.23 7.28
C PRO A 160 7.13 3.93 8.04
N VAL A 161 7.34 4.03 9.33
CA VAL A 161 7.53 2.89 10.22
C VAL A 161 6.64 3.03 11.45
N SER A 162 6.22 1.91 12.03
CA SER A 162 5.53 1.94 13.32
C SER A 162 6.38 2.68 14.36
N GLU A 163 5.77 3.54 15.15
CA GLU A 163 6.45 4.31 16.19
C GLU A 163 7.25 3.42 17.14
N LYS A 164 6.76 2.21 17.43
CA LYS A 164 7.42 1.22 18.30
C LYS A 164 8.82 0.79 17.83
N ILE A 165 9.13 0.91 16.55
CA ILE A 165 10.40 0.46 15.98
C ILE A 165 11.25 1.61 15.43
N SER A 166 10.73 2.84 15.47
CA SER A 166 11.42 3.99 14.87
C SER A 166 12.80 4.21 15.47
N ASP A 167 12.88 4.30 16.81
CA ASP A 167 14.13 4.57 17.52
C ASP A 167 15.13 3.44 17.37
N TYR A 168 14.64 2.18 17.36
CA TYR A 168 15.47 1.02 17.08
C TYR A 168 16.09 1.07 15.69
N ILE A 169 15.32 1.41 14.66
CA ILE A 169 15.85 1.55 13.29
C ILE A 169 16.89 2.68 13.23
N VAL A 170 16.59 3.84 13.83
CA VAL A 170 17.51 4.99 13.86
C VAL A 170 18.83 4.63 14.55
N SER A 171 18.76 3.85 15.64
CA SER A 171 19.96 3.44 16.39
C SER A 171 20.77 2.36 15.69
N GLU A 172 20.11 1.40 15.03
CA GLU A 172 20.77 0.17 14.55
C GLU A 172 21.12 0.19 13.06
N LEU A 173 20.37 0.91 12.22
CA LEU A 173 20.66 0.95 10.79
C LEU A 173 21.83 1.87 10.49
N LYS A 174 23.01 1.33 10.24
CA LYS A 174 24.25 2.09 9.98
C LYS A 174 24.58 2.20 8.50
N GLN A 175 24.05 1.30 7.69
CA GLN A 175 24.42 1.25 6.27
C GLN A 175 23.28 0.65 5.41
N ILE A 176 23.22 1.09 4.16
CA ILE A 176 22.44 0.47 3.10
C ILE A 176 23.41 -0.27 2.17
N GLY A 177 23.36 -1.59 2.19
CA GLY A 177 24.37 -2.40 1.52
C GLY A 177 25.78 -2.12 2.09
N LYS A 178 26.61 -1.39 1.33
CA LYS A 178 27.97 -0.99 1.75
C LYS A 178 28.11 0.53 2.02
N ALA A 179 27.07 1.32 1.75
CA ALA A 179 27.10 2.75 1.98
C ALA A 179 26.65 3.09 3.40
N VAL A 180 27.43 3.87 4.11
CA VAL A 180 27.01 4.47 5.38
C VAL A 180 25.78 5.34 5.13
N CYS A 181 24.79 5.25 5.99
CA CYS A 181 23.58 6.04 5.89
C CYS A 181 23.41 7.01 7.05
N GLU A 182 22.76 8.12 6.76
CA GLU A 182 22.25 9.08 7.73
C GLU A 182 20.73 8.92 7.81
N ILE A 183 20.16 8.95 9.02
CA ILE A 183 18.73 8.77 9.21
C ILE A 183 18.21 9.93 10.03
N GLU A 184 17.11 10.53 9.53
CA GLU A 184 16.36 11.57 10.24
C GLU A 184 14.87 11.19 10.30
N ILE A 185 14.21 11.56 11.39
CA ILE A 185 12.75 11.50 11.51
C ILE A 185 12.21 12.79 10.90
N VAL A 186 11.36 12.64 9.87
CA VAL A 186 10.76 13.79 9.17
C VAL A 186 9.43 14.13 9.81
N ASP A 187 9.27 15.39 10.20
CA ASP A 187 7.98 15.92 10.63
C ASP A 187 7.09 16.22 9.41
N VAL A 188 5.99 15.50 9.30
CA VAL A 188 5.05 15.61 8.18
C VAL A 188 4.05 16.73 8.47
N LYS A 189 4.42 17.97 8.21
CA LYS A 189 3.52 19.12 8.34
C LYS A 189 2.54 19.26 7.18
N ASN A 190 2.96 18.91 5.97
CA ASN A 190 2.14 18.96 4.77
C ASN A 190 2.44 17.75 3.88
N LYS A 191 1.41 16.95 3.58
CA LYS A 191 1.55 15.77 2.70
C LYS A 191 1.93 16.14 1.25
N ASN A 192 1.70 17.37 0.82
CA ASN A 192 2.10 17.81 -0.52
C ASN A 192 3.62 17.91 -0.69
N ASP A 193 4.36 18.06 0.42
CA ASP A 193 5.83 18.15 0.44
C ASP A 193 6.49 16.77 0.49
N LEU A 194 5.69 15.70 0.65
CA LEU A 194 6.18 14.34 0.68
C LEU A 194 6.58 13.83 -0.71
N PRO A 195 7.55 12.91 -0.78
CA PRO A 195 7.92 12.26 -2.02
C PRO A 195 6.71 11.55 -2.66
N LYS A 196 6.67 11.59 -3.99
CA LYS A 196 5.58 10.99 -4.78
C LYS A 196 6.08 9.78 -5.54
N TYR A 197 5.20 8.81 -5.70
CA TYR A 197 5.48 7.69 -6.61
C TYR A 197 5.73 8.20 -8.02
N ARG A 198 6.71 7.61 -8.68
CA ARG A 198 6.94 7.82 -10.11
C ARG A 198 6.36 6.66 -10.88
N TYR A 199 5.72 6.99 -12.00
CA TYR A 199 5.07 6.01 -12.84
C TYR A 199 5.50 6.18 -14.29
N ASP A 200 5.59 5.05 -14.98
CA ASP A 200 5.60 4.97 -16.44
C ASP A 200 4.21 4.51 -16.89
N ASP A 201 3.49 5.39 -17.58
CA ASP A 201 2.10 5.17 -17.96
C ASP A 201 2.06 4.41 -19.31
N LYS A 202 1.37 3.28 -19.34
CA LYS A 202 1.22 2.45 -20.54
C LYS A 202 -0.27 2.16 -20.81
N LEU A 203 -0.75 2.52 -21.99
CA LEU A 203 -2.06 2.08 -22.47
C LEU A 203 -1.94 0.66 -23.03
N ILE A 204 -2.67 -0.29 -22.44
CA ILE A 204 -2.78 -1.66 -22.95
C ILE A 204 -4.15 -1.90 -23.58
N ILE A 205 -4.19 -2.82 -24.55
CA ILE A 205 -5.42 -3.28 -25.20
C ILE A 205 -5.47 -4.80 -25.02
N VAL A 206 -6.49 -5.26 -24.30
CA VAL A 206 -6.65 -6.68 -23.94
C VAL A 206 -8.03 -7.18 -24.34
N PRO A 207 -8.20 -8.46 -24.68
CA PRO A 207 -9.52 -9.02 -24.99
C PRO A 207 -10.41 -9.16 -23.75
N SER A 208 -9.82 -9.18 -22.54
CA SER A 208 -10.53 -9.21 -21.25
C SER A 208 -9.56 -8.89 -20.12
N LYS A 209 -10.08 -8.52 -18.94
CA LYS A 209 -9.30 -8.27 -17.71
C LYS A 209 -8.78 -9.54 -17.03
N ARG A 210 -8.64 -10.65 -17.75
CA ARG A 210 -8.02 -11.88 -17.23
C ARG A 210 -6.55 -11.66 -16.94
N LEU A 211 -6.06 -12.28 -15.86
CA LEU A 211 -4.67 -12.18 -15.41
C LEU A 211 -3.68 -12.57 -16.51
N ASP A 212 -3.90 -13.71 -17.18
CA ASP A 212 -3.05 -14.19 -18.28
C ASP A 212 -2.96 -13.19 -19.44
N SER A 213 -4.07 -12.55 -19.78
CA SER A 213 -4.15 -11.56 -20.85
C SER A 213 -3.39 -10.28 -20.52
N ILE A 214 -3.58 -9.78 -19.28
CA ILE A 214 -2.94 -8.56 -18.80
C ILE A 214 -1.44 -8.78 -18.65
N VAL A 215 -1.01 -9.87 -17.98
CA VAL A 215 0.41 -10.20 -17.79
C VAL A 215 1.12 -10.37 -19.14
N SER A 216 0.50 -11.08 -20.08
CA SER A 216 1.02 -11.24 -21.46
C SER A 216 1.28 -9.89 -22.14
N THR A 217 0.31 -8.97 -22.07
CA THR A 217 0.41 -7.66 -22.71
C THR A 217 1.43 -6.76 -22.02
N ILE A 218 1.49 -6.77 -20.70
CA ILE A 218 2.45 -5.96 -19.91
C ILE A 218 3.89 -6.42 -20.17
N THR A 219 4.12 -7.74 -20.19
CA THR A 219 5.46 -8.32 -20.34
C THR A 219 5.92 -8.48 -21.79
N ASN A 220 5.03 -8.26 -22.76
CA ASN A 220 5.24 -8.57 -24.19
C ASN A 220 5.59 -10.04 -24.46
N LEU A 221 5.13 -10.96 -23.60
CA LEU A 221 5.27 -12.40 -23.77
C LEU A 221 3.97 -13.01 -24.31
N SER A 222 4.06 -14.15 -25.02
CA SER A 222 2.86 -14.88 -25.42
C SER A 222 2.09 -15.41 -24.20
N ARG A 223 0.76 -15.60 -24.32
CA ARG A 223 -0.07 -16.15 -23.26
C ARG A 223 0.44 -17.50 -22.75
N THR A 224 0.93 -18.37 -23.63
CA THR A 224 1.52 -19.65 -23.26
C THR A 224 2.77 -19.49 -22.39
N LYS A 225 3.60 -18.49 -22.66
CA LYS A 225 4.83 -18.20 -21.89
C LYS A 225 4.54 -17.61 -20.51
N VAL A 226 3.42 -16.93 -20.30
CA VAL A 226 3.08 -16.36 -18.98
C VAL A 226 2.34 -17.32 -18.05
N ILE A 227 1.77 -18.41 -18.57
CA ILE A 227 1.10 -19.43 -17.75
C ILE A 227 2.06 -20.00 -16.71
N HIS A 228 3.24 -20.45 -17.12
CA HIS A 228 4.22 -21.04 -16.21
C HIS A 228 4.67 -20.10 -15.07
N PRO A 229 5.04 -18.81 -15.30
CA PRO A 229 5.30 -17.86 -14.23
C PRO A 229 4.12 -17.67 -13.26
N ILE A 230 2.87 -17.64 -13.76
CA ILE A 230 1.68 -17.51 -12.90
C ILE A 230 1.55 -18.76 -12.01
N GLU A 231 1.56 -19.94 -12.59
CA GLU A 231 1.43 -21.20 -11.86
C GLU A 231 2.58 -21.46 -10.87
N LYS A 232 3.78 -20.92 -11.13
CA LYS A 232 4.95 -20.97 -10.25
C LYS A 232 4.98 -19.86 -9.18
N GLY A 233 3.89 -19.12 -8.99
CA GLY A 233 3.79 -18.10 -7.94
C GLY A 233 4.73 -16.90 -8.15
N LYS A 234 5.08 -16.56 -9.41
CA LYS A 234 5.87 -15.38 -9.73
C LYS A 234 5.03 -14.13 -9.95
N VAL A 235 3.70 -14.26 -9.91
CA VAL A 235 2.74 -13.18 -10.09
C VAL A 235 1.94 -13.01 -8.81
N PHE A 236 1.85 -11.76 -8.35
CA PHE A 236 1.09 -11.38 -7.16
C PHE A 236 0.02 -10.37 -7.56
N VAL A 237 -1.17 -10.54 -7.02
CA VAL A 237 -2.26 -9.56 -7.14
C VAL A 237 -2.57 -9.02 -5.74
N ASP A 238 -2.53 -7.70 -5.58
CA ASP A 238 -2.72 -7.01 -4.30
C ASP A 238 -1.86 -7.64 -3.17
N TYR A 239 -0.59 -7.99 -3.49
CA TYR A 239 0.41 -8.63 -2.61
C TYR A 239 0.17 -10.11 -2.26
N VAL A 240 -0.87 -10.74 -2.79
CA VAL A 240 -1.11 -12.18 -2.64
C VAL A 240 -0.66 -12.92 -3.88
N GLU A 241 0.04 -14.05 -3.68
CA GLU A 241 0.42 -14.95 -4.77
C GLU A 241 -0.84 -15.42 -5.50
N GLU A 242 -0.86 -15.24 -6.83
CA GLU A 242 -1.99 -15.62 -7.66
C GLU A 242 -1.58 -16.67 -8.67
N LYS A 243 -2.26 -17.82 -8.65
CA LYS A 243 -2.01 -18.97 -9.54
C LYS A 243 -3.12 -19.19 -10.57
N ASP A 244 -4.29 -18.59 -10.34
CA ASP A 244 -5.38 -18.67 -11.31
C ASP A 244 -5.15 -17.68 -12.45
N LYS A 245 -4.67 -18.21 -13.57
CA LYS A 245 -4.48 -17.45 -14.82
C LYS A 245 -5.76 -16.83 -15.37
N SER A 246 -6.92 -17.39 -15.00
CA SER A 246 -8.23 -16.93 -15.49
C SER A 246 -8.86 -15.87 -14.59
N LYS A 247 -8.28 -15.57 -13.43
CA LYS A 247 -8.77 -14.56 -12.53
C LYS A 247 -9.03 -13.24 -13.24
N LEU A 248 -10.24 -12.71 -13.08
CA LEU A 248 -10.58 -11.38 -13.56
C LEU A 248 -10.05 -10.33 -12.58
N LEU A 249 -9.37 -9.33 -13.12
CA LEU A 249 -8.81 -8.23 -12.35
C LEU A 249 -9.70 -6.99 -12.43
N GLU A 250 -9.75 -6.23 -11.37
CA GLU A 250 -10.50 -4.97 -11.27
C GLU A 250 -9.57 -3.78 -11.49
N ILE A 251 -10.15 -2.64 -11.90
CA ILE A 251 -9.43 -1.37 -11.89
C ILE A 251 -9.01 -1.05 -10.43
N GLY A 252 -7.79 -0.58 -10.24
CA GLY A 252 -7.18 -0.42 -8.92
C GLY A 252 -6.40 -1.65 -8.42
N SER A 253 -6.46 -2.81 -9.10
CA SER A 253 -5.64 -3.98 -8.76
C SER A 253 -4.15 -3.68 -8.97
N LEU A 254 -3.33 -4.14 -8.02
CA LEU A 254 -1.87 -4.09 -8.08
C LEU A 254 -1.34 -5.44 -8.54
N ILE A 255 -0.51 -5.44 -9.57
CA ILE A 255 0.09 -6.65 -10.11
C ILE A 255 1.60 -6.54 -9.93
N THR A 256 2.21 -7.46 -9.19
CA THR A 256 3.67 -7.60 -9.12
C THR A 256 4.09 -8.83 -9.89
N ILE A 257 4.96 -8.65 -10.89
CA ILE A 257 5.48 -9.72 -11.72
C ILE A 257 6.99 -9.80 -11.45
N ARG A 258 7.45 -10.89 -10.84
CA ARG A 258 8.88 -11.08 -10.52
C ARG A 258 9.72 -11.02 -11.79
N GLY A 259 10.72 -10.14 -11.80
CA GLY A 259 11.58 -9.87 -12.94
C GLY A 259 11.09 -8.79 -13.91
N PHE A 260 9.84 -8.32 -13.79
CA PHE A 260 9.27 -7.28 -14.67
C PHE A 260 8.88 -6.01 -13.93
N GLY A 261 8.51 -6.12 -12.65
CA GLY A 261 8.16 -4.96 -11.82
C GLY A 261 6.73 -4.99 -11.27
N LYS A 262 6.30 -3.84 -10.75
CA LYS A 262 5.00 -3.62 -10.13
C LYS A 262 4.16 -2.68 -10.99
N TYR A 263 2.89 -3.01 -11.14
CA TYR A 263 1.94 -2.33 -12.03
C TYR A 263 0.61 -2.12 -11.32
N LYS A 264 -0.05 -1.01 -11.60
CA LYS A 264 -1.43 -0.73 -11.14
C LYS A 264 -2.34 -0.64 -12.37
N LEU A 265 -3.43 -1.38 -12.40
CA LEU A 265 -4.51 -1.16 -13.36
C LEU A 265 -5.22 0.13 -12.96
N PHE A 266 -4.88 1.25 -13.62
CA PHE A 266 -5.21 2.57 -13.09
C PHE A 266 -6.59 3.06 -13.53
N LEU A 267 -6.89 2.97 -14.82
CA LEU A 267 -8.10 3.55 -15.38
C LEU A 267 -8.61 2.74 -16.56
N ASP A 268 -9.92 2.50 -16.59
CA ASP A 268 -10.62 1.97 -17.75
C ASP A 268 -10.82 3.10 -18.77
N LYS A 269 -10.36 2.90 -20.00
CA LYS A 269 -10.49 3.83 -21.12
C LYS A 269 -11.55 3.37 -22.13
N GLY A 270 -12.43 2.46 -21.70
CA GLY A 270 -13.49 1.90 -22.55
C GLY A 270 -12.99 0.85 -23.53
N GLU A 271 -13.77 0.57 -24.55
CA GLU A 271 -13.51 -0.49 -25.51
C GLU A 271 -13.06 0.04 -26.87
N THR A 272 -12.40 -0.83 -27.62
CA THR A 272 -12.14 -0.62 -29.05
C THR A 272 -13.40 -0.97 -29.87
N ARG A 273 -13.45 -0.55 -31.13
CA ARG A 273 -14.54 -0.95 -32.07
C ARG A 273 -14.71 -2.48 -32.22
N LYS A 274 -13.69 -3.27 -31.85
CA LYS A 274 -13.68 -4.75 -31.89
C LYS A 274 -13.97 -5.38 -30.51
N GLY A 275 -14.51 -4.63 -29.54
CA GLY A 275 -14.87 -5.14 -28.21
C GLY A 275 -13.68 -5.51 -27.32
N LYS A 276 -12.47 -4.97 -27.57
CA LYS A 276 -11.32 -5.17 -26.68
C LYS A 276 -11.23 -4.03 -25.67
N GLU A 277 -10.92 -4.36 -24.43
CA GLU A 277 -10.78 -3.40 -23.34
C GLU A 277 -9.48 -2.57 -23.48
N ARG A 278 -9.58 -1.28 -23.19
CA ARG A 278 -8.46 -0.32 -23.16
C ARG A 278 -8.21 0.08 -21.72
N ILE A 279 -7.04 -0.23 -21.18
CA ILE A 279 -6.72 0.02 -19.78
C ILE A 279 -5.44 0.84 -19.69
N LEU A 280 -5.48 1.95 -18.95
CA LEU A 280 -4.28 2.67 -18.56
C LEU A 280 -3.64 1.96 -17.38
N VAL A 281 -2.41 1.52 -17.54
CA VAL A 281 -1.60 0.83 -16.53
C VAL A 281 -0.45 1.74 -16.11
N LYS A 282 -0.24 1.90 -14.82
CA LYS A 282 0.91 2.59 -14.24
C LYS A 282 1.95 1.58 -13.79
N LYS A 283 3.15 1.66 -14.34
CA LYS A 283 4.31 0.90 -13.87
C LYS A 283 5.03 1.75 -12.83
N TYR A 284 5.29 1.20 -11.63
CA TYR A 284 6.12 1.84 -10.63
C TYR A 284 7.58 1.84 -11.09
N ILE A 285 8.26 3.00 -10.99
CA ILE A 285 9.67 3.21 -11.37
C ILE A 285 10.53 3.28 -10.10
#